data_590c0098783d35c76d87e2a942d34ca6
#
_entry.id   590c0098783d35c76d87e2a942d34ca6
#
_cell.length_a   1.000
_cell.length_b   1.000
_cell.length_c   1.000
_cell.angle_alpha   90.00
_cell.angle_beta   90.00
_cell.angle_gamma   90.00
#
_symmetry.space_group_name_H-M   'P 1'
#
loop_
_entity.id
_entity.type
_entity.pdbx_description
1 polymer ?
#
loop_
_entity_poly.entity_id
_entity_poly.type
_entity_poly.pdbx_seq_one_letter_code
_entity_poly.pdbx_strand_id
1 'polypeptide(L)'
;MAEKIDLKPSAPWYRLNTTDEDWQNAEAADLLKWYSQMKLIRRFEEKILDFEKAGLVHGPAHASIGQEAAAVGAMSVLKTDDQINGTHRAHHQVLTKLINAQTPSDFDILQSDFTDGMHDAVYRLMAEIMGLNTGYCGGRGGSMHMRDAASGIAGTSAIVGGNIPHAAGYALADKILNRKGISVAFFGDGPSLQGATYEAMNIAALYRLPVIFYVENNLYAVSTHIQDATRETRIASRCPMLGFTGIECDGMDILSVHQAMREACRIIEEEGGPVVIEAQCYRYLHQSGSKSGSDFGYRTREEEEEWKSRDPIALAERRLKELGIAGDAEFLKIDERVTAAVQAAGERLTETAAGSNVLRIPDALWPSASSVDDGILGDGSEFSGAEFREIEDYQPDELEKMRFAAAASDVLGRAMEKDPTIIVIGEDVHRFAGGVSGFTRNALELFPDRVLAMPIAENGFTGVVLGAALRGLRPVVEIMFGDFCFVAADQIANGISKVRHMFGDGFPVPIVMRVRVSPHTGYGSQHSGDPSALFGMFPGWRVVSPTNAFDYIGLMNSALKSDDPVAVIEHVEFY
;
A
#
# COMPACT_ATOMS: atom_id res chain seq x y z
N MET A 1 43.98 25.72 11.09
CA MET A 1 43.07 25.02 10.16
C MET A 1 42.19 24.13 11.02
N ALA A 2 40.87 24.06 10.75
CA ALA A 2 39.99 23.16 11.46
C ALA A 2 40.34 21.69 11.14
N GLU A 3 40.30 20.81 12.12
CA GLU A 3 40.47 19.38 11.94
C GLU A 3 39.26 18.78 11.27
N LYS A 4 39.46 17.95 10.24
CA LYS A 4 38.41 17.21 9.56
C LYS A 4 38.24 15.84 10.23
N ILE A 5 37.07 15.57 10.75
CA ILE A 5 36.68 14.26 11.31
C ILE A 5 35.69 13.61 10.37
N ASP A 6 36.01 12.43 9.85
CA ASP A 6 35.11 11.67 8.99
C ASP A 6 34.12 10.90 9.88
N LEU A 7 32.80 11.18 9.72
CA LEU A 7 31.71 10.52 10.43
C LEU A 7 31.15 9.36 9.62
N LYS A 8 30.82 8.26 10.31
CA LYS A 8 30.14 7.11 9.69
C LYS A 8 28.63 7.18 9.92
N PRO A 9 27.81 6.71 8.97
CA PRO A 9 26.38 6.51 9.19
C PRO A 9 26.14 5.58 10.39
N SER A 10 24.96 5.71 11.02
CA SER A 10 24.58 4.90 12.18
C SER A 10 24.14 3.47 11.82
N ALA A 11 23.81 3.21 10.56
CA ALA A 11 23.38 1.90 10.07
C ALA A 11 24.16 1.49 8.81
N PRO A 12 24.22 0.19 8.48
CA PRO A 12 24.95 -0.28 7.32
C PRO A 12 24.17 -0.09 6.01
N TRP A 13 24.93 -0.05 4.94
CA TRP A 13 24.44 -0.18 3.58
C TRP A 13 25.41 -1.09 2.81
N TYR A 14 24.90 -2.09 2.11
CA TYR A 14 25.70 -3.08 1.40
C TYR A 14 24.93 -3.72 0.25
N ARG A 15 25.67 -4.36 -0.65
CA ARG A 15 25.11 -5.18 -1.72
C ARG A 15 25.28 -6.66 -1.40
N LEU A 16 24.21 -7.42 -1.62
CA LEU A 16 24.23 -8.87 -1.64
C LEU A 16 24.42 -9.36 -3.08
N ASN A 17 25.40 -10.22 -3.28
CA ASN A 17 25.65 -10.88 -4.57
C ASN A 17 25.51 -12.38 -4.37
N THR A 18 24.69 -13.01 -5.18
CA THR A 18 24.61 -14.49 -5.26
C THR A 18 25.86 -15.08 -5.89
N THR A 19 26.23 -16.24 -5.42
CA THR A 19 27.36 -17.04 -5.93
C THR A 19 26.85 -18.33 -6.59
N ASP A 20 27.71 -19.04 -7.31
CA ASP A 20 27.38 -20.35 -7.86
C ASP A 20 27.09 -21.37 -6.75
N GLU A 21 27.72 -21.25 -5.58
CA GLU A 21 27.47 -22.09 -4.42
C GLU A 21 26.05 -21.87 -3.85
N ASP A 22 25.57 -20.62 -3.83
CA ASP A 22 24.20 -20.32 -3.40
C ASP A 22 23.17 -21.00 -4.31
N TRP A 23 23.40 -20.99 -5.63
CA TRP A 23 22.55 -21.68 -6.58
C TRP A 23 22.58 -23.20 -6.42
N GLN A 24 23.75 -23.78 -6.12
CA GLN A 24 23.89 -25.22 -5.87
C GLN A 24 23.21 -25.68 -4.58
N ASN A 25 23.14 -24.80 -3.57
CA ASN A 25 22.52 -25.07 -2.27
C ASN A 25 21.02 -24.76 -2.23
N ALA A 26 20.46 -24.12 -3.25
CA ALA A 26 19.03 -23.82 -3.31
C ALA A 26 18.20 -25.09 -3.58
N GLU A 27 17.03 -25.19 -2.95
CA GLU A 27 16.15 -26.33 -3.10
C GLU A 27 15.56 -26.38 -4.53
N ALA A 28 15.72 -27.51 -5.21
CA ALA A 28 15.27 -27.68 -6.60
C ALA A 28 13.77 -27.43 -6.78
N ALA A 29 12.94 -27.83 -5.81
CA ALA A 29 11.50 -27.61 -5.84
C ALA A 29 11.13 -26.12 -5.79
N ASP A 30 11.85 -25.34 -4.97
CA ASP A 30 11.65 -23.90 -4.88
C ASP A 30 12.06 -23.19 -6.18
N LEU A 31 13.21 -23.55 -6.73
CA LEU A 31 13.70 -23.00 -8.00
C LEU A 31 12.72 -23.26 -9.16
N LEU A 32 12.15 -24.47 -9.25
CA LEU A 32 11.13 -24.80 -10.27
C LEU A 32 9.82 -24.04 -10.04
N LYS A 33 9.39 -23.93 -8.80
CA LYS A 33 8.21 -23.14 -8.42
C LYS A 33 8.40 -21.67 -8.83
N TRP A 34 9.52 -21.05 -8.46
CA TRP A 34 9.81 -19.65 -8.79
C TRP A 34 9.91 -19.43 -10.30
N TYR A 35 10.57 -20.34 -11.02
CA TYR A 35 10.60 -20.30 -12.48
C TYR A 35 9.19 -20.33 -13.09
N SER A 36 8.33 -21.23 -12.60
CA SER A 36 6.95 -21.34 -13.10
C SER A 36 6.13 -20.07 -12.84
N GLN A 37 6.35 -19.43 -11.69
CA GLN A 37 5.68 -18.15 -11.35
C GLN A 37 6.17 -17.00 -12.23
N MET A 38 7.46 -16.91 -12.54
CA MET A 38 7.96 -15.92 -13.51
C MET A 38 7.36 -16.14 -14.90
N LYS A 39 7.26 -17.39 -15.35
CA LYS A 39 6.59 -17.74 -16.62
C LYS A 39 5.11 -17.35 -16.60
N LEU A 40 4.42 -17.60 -15.47
CA LEU A 40 3.01 -17.21 -15.32
C LEU A 40 2.83 -15.70 -15.43
N ILE A 41 3.66 -14.89 -14.76
CA ILE A 41 3.62 -13.44 -14.87
C ILE A 41 3.80 -13.00 -16.33
N ARG A 42 4.81 -13.52 -17.02
CA ARG A 42 5.09 -13.19 -18.41
C ARG A 42 3.89 -13.47 -19.32
N ARG A 43 3.31 -14.68 -19.24
CA ARG A 43 2.15 -15.09 -20.03
C ARG A 43 0.90 -14.28 -19.68
N PHE A 44 0.70 -13.99 -18.41
CA PHE A 44 -0.41 -13.15 -17.94
C PHE A 44 -0.33 -11.74 -18.53
N GLU A 45 0.82 -11.09 -18.43
CA GLU A 45 1.03 -9.74 -18.94
C GLU A 45 0.90 -9.68 -20.47
N GLU A 46 1.44 -10.67 -21.19
CA GLU A 46 1.26 -10.80 -22.63
C GLU A 46 -0.24 -10.88 -23.01
N LYS A 47 -1.03 -11.65 -22.25
CA LYS A 47 -2.47 -11.77 -22.46
C LYS A 47 -3.23 -10.46 -22.17
N ILE A 48 -2.86 -9.75 -21.10
CA ILE A 48 -3.43 -8.43 -20.78
C ILE A 48 -3.15 -7.43 -21.91
N LEU A 49 -1.94 -7.41 -22.44
CA LEU A 49 -1.58 -6.54 -23.57
C LEU A 49 -2.33 -6.90 -24.86
N ASP A 50 -2.62 -8.18 -25.09
CA ASP A 50 -3.45 -8.59 -26.22
C ASP A 50 -4.91 -8.13 -26.04
N PHE A 51 -5.45 -8.18 -24.83
CA PHE A 51 -6.76 -7.64 -24.52
C PHE A 51 -6.81 -6.11 -24.61
N GLU A 52 -5.74 -5.41 -24.23
CA GLU A 52 -5.62 -3.96 -24.42
C GLU A 52 -5.67 -3.59 -25.92
N LYS A 53 -4.89 -4.29 -26.76
CA LYS A 53 -4.93 -4.11 -28.22
C LYS A 53 -6.29 -4.39 -28.84
N ALA A 54 -7.03 -5.35 -28.26
CA ALA A 54 -8.40 -5.68 -28.68
C ALA A 54 -9.45 -4.69 -28.15
N GLY A 55 -9.08 -3.70 -27.34
CA GLY A 55 -9.98 -2.73 -26.73
C GLY A 55 -10.84 -3.29 -25.60
N LEU A 56 -10.42 -4.39 -24.97
CA LEU A 56 -11.13 -5.07 -23.88
C LEU A 56 -10.63 -4.65 -22.49
N VAL A 57 -9.51 -3.94 -22.40
CA VAL A 57 -9.00 -3.30 -21.19
C VAL A 57 -9.23 -1.81 -21.29
N HIS A 58 -9.94 -1.24 -20.30
CA HIS A 58 -10.25 0.18 -20.24
C HIS A 58 -9.24 0.91 -19.38
N GLY A 59 -8.59 1.92 -19.94
CA GLY A 59 -7.49 2.65 -19.30
C GLY A 59 -6.12 2.02 -19.58
N PRO A 60 -5.06 2.56 -18.98
CA PRO A 60 -3.69 2.12 -19.25
C PRO A 60 -3.36 0.81 -18.55
N ALA A 61 -2.84 -0.19 -19.27
CA ALA A 61 -2.22 -1.37 -18.68
C ALA A 61 -0.73 -1.12 -18.45
N HIS A 62 -0.28 -1.27 -17.22
CA HIS A 62 1.11 -1.05 -16.82
C HIS A 62 1.84 -2.39 -16.67
N ALA A 63 2.17 -3.02 -17.80
CA ALA A 63 2.82 -4.32 -17.79
C ALA A 63 4.18 -4.31 -17.05
N SER A 64 4.43 -5.38 -16.32
CA SER A 64 5.63 -5.57 -15.49
C SER A 64 6.68 -6.48 -16.15
N ILE A 65 6.56 -6.73 -17.45
CA ILE A 65 7.48 -7.58 -18.22
C ILE A 65 8.92 -7.09 -18.06
N GLY A 66 9.80 -7.99 -17.59
CA GLY A 66 11.20 -7.72 -17.25
C GLY A 66 11.47 -7.61 -15.74
N GLN A 67 10.43 -7.51 -14.89
CA GLN A 67 10.54 -7.39 -13.42
C GLN A 67 10.06 -8.66 -12.68
N GLU A 68 9.93 -9.79 -13.37
CA GLU A 68 9.34 -11.01 -12.82
C GLU A 68 10.15 -11.55 -11.63
N ALA A 69 11.49 -11.56 -11.73
CA ALA A 69 12.35 -12.04 -10.66
C ALA A 69 12.27 -11.16 -9.41
N ALA A 70 12.15 -9.84 -9.58
CA ALA A 70 11.99 -8.89 -8.47
C ALA A 70 10.74 -9.20 -7.63
N ALA A 71 9.61 -9.53 -8.28
CA ALA A 71 8.39 -9.88 -7.58
C ALA A 71 8.43 -11.29 -6.97
N VAL A 72 8.78 -12.31 -7.78
CA VAL A 72 8.73 -13.71 -7.33
C VAL A 72 9.74 -13.96 -6.21
N GLY A 73 10.96 -13.41 -6.35
CA GLY A 73 11.99 -13.52 -5.30
C GLY A 73 11.55 -12.84 -4.00
N ALA A 74 10.91 -11.69 -4.08
CA ALA A 74 10.36 -11.02 -2.90
C ALA A 74 9.24 -11.84 -2.24
N MET A 75 8.28 -12.34 -3.02
CA MET A 75 7.14 -13.12 -2.51
C MET A 75 7.54 -14.51 -2.02
N SER A 76 8.70 -15.04 -2.38
CA SER A 76 9.17 -16.38 -1.99
C SER A 76 9.44 -16.52 -0.49
N VAL A 77 9.59 -15.41 0.23
CA VAL A 77 9.87 -15.34 1.67
C VAL A 77 8.64 -14.98 2.48
N LEU A 78 7.69 -14.27 1.87
CA LEU A 78 6.53 -13.72 2.57
C LEU A 78 5.46 -14.79 2.84
N LYS A 79 4.88 -14.72 4.03
CA LYS A 79 3.73 -15.52 4.46
C LYS A 79 2.43 -14.90 3.98
N THR A 80 1.32 -15.64 4.05
CA THR A 80 0.00 -15.16 3.61
C THR A 80 -0.45 -13.93 4.40
N ASP A 81 -0.19 -13.88 5.70
CA ASP A 81 -0.57 -12.78 6.61
C ASP A 81 0.37 -11.57 6.58
N ASP A 82 1.56 -11.69 5.96
CA ASP A 82 2.40 -10.54 5.64
C ASP A 82 1.70 -9.63 4.63
N GLN A 83 1.74 -8.33 4.85
CA GLN A 83 1.01 -7.36 4.04
C GLN A 83 1.90 -6.78 2.94
N ILE A 84 1.38 -6.74 1.73
CA ILE A 84 2.02 -6.01 0.64
C ILE A 84 1.15 -4.85 0.17
N ASN A 85 1.75 -3.74 -0.16
CA ASN A 85 1.13 -2.73 -0.99
C ASN A 85 2.03 -2.37 -2.18
N GLY A 86 1.42 -1.87 -3.25
CA GLY A 86 2.14 -1.64 -4.50
C GLY A 86 1.74 -0.34 -5.18
N THR A 87 2.37 -0.10 -6.33
CA THR A 87 2.10 1.04 -7.19
C THR A 87 1.09 0.68 -8.29
N HIS A 88 0.94 1.57 -9.28
CA HIS A 88 0.20 1.33 -10.51
C HIS A 88 0.73 0.14 -11.35
N ARG A 89 2.01 -0.25 -11.17
CA ARG A 89 2.66 -1.41 -11.80
C ARG A 89 2.86 -2.50 -10.76
N ALA A 90 1.81 -3.28 -10.51
CA ALA A 90 1.81 -4.26 -9.42
C ALA A 90 1.24 -5.63 -9.83
N HIS A 91 0.91 -5.87 -11.09
CA HIS A 91 0.32 -7.14 -11.54
C HIS A 91 1.18 -8.34 -11.12
N HIS A 92 2.50 -8.26 -11.31
CA HIS A 92 3.45 -9.33 -10.97
C HIS A 92 3.49 -9.62 -9.47
N GLN A 93 3.49 -8.59 -8.65
CA GLN A 93 3.49 -8.71 -7.17
C GLN A 93 2.17 -9.29 -6.68
N VAL A 94 1.04 -8.75 -7.16
CA VAL A 94 -0.31 -9.19 -6.79
C VAL A 94 -0.55 -10.62 -7.25
N LEU A 95 -0.26 -10.94 -8.52
CA LEU A 95 -0.42 -12.30 -9.06
C LEU A 95 0.38 -13.33 -8.26
N THR A 96 1.66 -13.03 -7.97
CA THR A 96 2.50 -13.95 -7.20
C THR A 96 1.97 -14.15 -5.78
N LYS A 97 1.54 -13.08 -5.11
CA LYS A 97 0.98 -13.17 -3.76
C LYS A 97 -0.31 -13.99 -3.72
N LEU A 98 -1.21 -13.77 -4.69
CA LEU A 98 -2.46 -14.54 -4.86
C LEU A 98 -2.17 -16.02 -5.10
N ILE A 99 -1.27 -16.33 -6.03
CA ILE A 99 -0.89 -17.72 -6.34
C ILE A 99 -0.27 -18.39 -5.12
N ASN A 100 0.64 -17.73 -4.40
CA ASN A 100 1.23 -18.29 -3.18
C ASN A 100 0.17 -18.62 -2.11
N ALA A 101 -0.85 -17.78 -1.96
CA ALA A 101 -1.94 -18.01 -1.00
C ALA A 101 -2.83 -19.22 -1.39
N GLN A 102 -2.86 -19.62 -2.66
CA GLN A 102 -3.67 -20.73 -3.19
C GLN A 102 -2.85 -21.99 -3.50
N THR A 103 -1.52 -21.93 -3.36
CA THR A 103 -0.64 -23.05 -3.69
C THR A 103 -0.55 -24.01 -2.49
N PRO A 104 -0.94 -25.28 -2.63
CA PRO A 104 -0.71 -26.28 -1.60
C PRO A 104 0.78 -26.47 -1.29
N SER A 105 1.10 -26.87 -0.06
CA SER A 105 2.49 -27.06 0.38
C SER A 105 3.23 -28.19 -0.36
N ASP A 106 2.49 -29.14 -0.91
CA ASP A 106 3.00 -30.30 -1.68
C ASP A 106 2.85 -30.12 -3.20
N PHE A 107 2.54 -28.90 -3.65
CA PHE A 107 2.35 -28.63 -5.08
C PHE A 107 3.67 -28.72 -5.85
N ASP A 108 3.67 -29.58 -6.89
CA ASP A 108 4.76 -29.73 -7.85
C ASP A 108 4.25 -29.38 -9.25
N ILE A 109 4.77 -28.31 -9.83
CA ILE A 109 4.37 -27.83 -11.17
C ILE A 109 4.66 -28.85 -12.28
N LEU A 110 5.59 -29.79 -12.08
CA LEU A 110 5.88 -30.84 -13.05
C LEU A 110 4.93 -32.05 -12.94
N GLN A 111 4.25 -32.24 -11.82
CA GLN A 111 3.36 -33.38 -11.58
C GLN A 111 1.89 -32.99 -11.54
N SER A 112 1.58 -31.78 -11.08
CA SER A 112 0.21 -31.30 -10.83
C SER A 112 -0.17 -30.17 -11.78
N ASP A 113 -1.43 -30.12 -12.17
CA ASP A 113 -2.03 -28.94 -12.82
C ASP A 113 -2.38 -27.88 -11.77
N PHE A 114 -2.68 -26.66 -12.20
CA PHE A 114 -3.14 -25.60 -11.31
C PHE A 114 -4.41 -26.03 -10.59
N THR A 115 -4.49 -25.74 -9.29
CA THR A 115 -5.71 -25.95 -8.49
C THR A 115 -6.81 -24.98 -8.91
N ASP A 116 -8.06 -25.29 -8.54
CA ASP A 116 -9.19 -24.38 -8.77
C ASP A 116 -8.94 -22.99 -8.16
N GLY A 117 -8.33 -22.93 -6.97
CA GLY A 117 -7.95 -21.67 -6.33
C GLY A 117 -6.92 -20.86 -7.11
N MET A 118 -5.91 -21.52 -7.69
CA MET A 118 -4.92 -20.86 -8.54
C MET A 118 -5.54 -20.37 -9.85
N HIS A 119 -6.43 -21.15 -10.47
CA HIS A 119 -7.19 -20.73 -11.65
C HIS A 119 -8.10 -19.53 -11.35
N ASP A 120 -8.78 -19.55 -10.19
CA ASP A 120 -9.64 -18.44 -9.77
C ASP A 120 -8.83 -17.17 -9.50
N ALA A 121 -7.64 -17.28 -8.92
CA ALA A 121 -6.73 -16.16 -8.70
C ALA A 121 -6.35 -15.47 -10.03
N VAL A 122 -5.95 -16.24 -11.05
CA VAL A 122 -5.64 -15.72 -12.38
C VAL A 122 -6.87 -15.06 -13.02
N TYR A 123 -8.02 -15.74 -12.95
CA TYR A 123 -9.28 -15.25 -13.50
C TYR A 123 -9.73 -13.93 -12.87
N ARG A 124 -9.79 -13.85 -11.55
CA ARG A 124 -10.27 -12.67 -10.83
C ARG A 124 -9.34 -11.47 -10.98
N LEU A 125 -8.02 -11.69 -11.01
CA LEU A 125 -7.08 -10.60 -11.28
C LEU A 125 -7.24 -10.06 -12.70
N MET A 126 -7.39 -10.94 -13.69
CA MET A 126 -7.65 -10.54 -15.08
C MET A 126 -8.97 -9.80 -15.21
N ALA A 127 -10.02 -10.28 -14.55
CA ALA A 127 -11.32 -9.62 -14.49
C ALA A 127 -11.24 -8.21 -13.89
N GLU A 128 -10.47 -8.03 -12.80
CA GLU A 128 -10.27 -6.70 -12.19
C GLU A 128 -9.59 -5.73 -13.14
N ILE A 129 -8.52 -6.16 -13.82
CA ILE A 129 -7.80 -5.34 -14.80
C ILE A 129 -8.72 -4.93 -15.96
N MET A 130 -9.66 -5.79 -16.36
CA MET A 130 -10.65 -5.51 -17.39
C MET A 130 -11.84 -4.67 -16.89
N GLY A 131 -11.93 -4.37 -15.60
CA GLY A 131 -13.02 -3.59 -14.99
C GLY A 131 -14.32 -4.38 -14.80
N LEU A 132 -14.25 -5.68 -14.53
CA LEU A 132 -15.39 -6.59 -14.46
C LEU A 132 -15.81 -6.92 -13.03
N ASN A 133 -17.12 -7.16 -12.83
CA ASN A 133 -17.73 -7.36 -11.52
C ASN A 133 -17.20 -8.56 -10.72
N THR A 134 -16.59 -9.53 -11.39
CA THR A 134 -15.98 -10.70 -10.78
C THR A 134 -14.54 -10.49 -10.33
N GLY A 135 -13.97 -9.30 -10.55
CA GLY A 135 -12.66 -8.92 -10.06
C GLY A 135 -12.59 -8.78 -8.54
N TYR A 136 -11.38 -8.64 -8.00
CA TYR A 136 -11.14 -8.54 -6.56
C TYR A 136 -11.75 -7.29 -5.91
N CYS A 137 -11.84 -6.19 -6.67
CA CYS A 137 -12.45 -4.92 -6.26
C CYS A 137 -13.78 -4.66 -6.99
N GLY A 138 -14.42 -5.68 -7.53
CA GLY A 138 -15.67 -5.56 -8.29
C GLY A 138 -15.53 -4.75 -9.58
N GLY A 139 -14.33 -4.73 -10.17
CA GLY A 139 -14.01 -3.98 -11.38
C GLY A 139 -13.79 -2.48 -11.19
N ARG A 140 -13.79 -1.98 -9.96
CA ARG A 140 -13.60 -0.55 -9.66
C ARG A 140 -12.14 -0.12 -9.63
N GLY A 141 -11.25 -1.06 -9.28
CA GLY A 141 -9.82 -0.79 -9.18
C GLY A 141 -9.10 -0.78 -10.51
N GLY A 142 -9.54 -1.60 -11.47
CA GLY A 142 -8.88 -1.77 -12.77
C GLY A 142 -7.44 -2.25 -12.62
N SER A 143 -6.56 -1.79 -13.53
CA SER A 143 -5.15 -2.19 -13.56
C SER A 143 -4.32 -1.67 -12.37
N MET A 144 -4.76 -0.62 -11.66
CA MET A 144 -3.90 0.12 -10.74
C MET A 144 -4.30 0.04 -9.26
N HIS A 145 -5.52 -0.40 -8.96
CA HIS A 145 -6.04 -0.39 -7.59
C HIS A 145 -6.61 -1.76 -7.22
N MET A 146 -5.74 -2.62 -6.71
CA MET A 146 -6.05 -4.00 -6.39
C MET A 146 -5.91 -4.25 -4.89
N ARG A 147 -6.87 -4.92 -4.28
CA ARG A 147 -6.87 -5.31 -2.87
C ARG A 147 -7.46 -6.71 -2.71
N ASP A 148 -6.79 -7.54 -1.93
CA ASP A 148 -7.32 -8.77 -1.36
C ASP A 148 -6.72 -9.00 0.03
N ALA A 149 -7.44 -8.58 1.06
CA ALA A 149 -6.97 -8.65 2.44
C ALA A 149 -6.74 -10.10 2.89
N ALA A 150 -7.47 -11.07 2.34
CA ALA A 150 -7.34 -12.48 2.68
C ALA A 150 -6.00 -13.07 2.24
N SER A 151 -5.46 -12.60 1.12
CA SER A 151 -4.13 -13.00 0.63
C SER A 151 -3.01 -12.06 1.08
N GLY A 152 -3.28 -11.08 1.96
CA GLY A 152 -2.28 -10.12 2.42
C GLY A 152 -1.96 -9.02 1.40
N ILE A 153 -2.86 -8.75 0.43
CA ILE A 153 -2.73 -7.63 -0.49
C ILE A 153 -3.48 -6.44 0.10
N ALA A 154 -2.73 -5.54 0.72
CA ALA A 154 -3.24 -4.38 1.44
C ALA A 154 -3.87 -3.33 0.51
N GLY A 155 -3.35 -3.22 -0.71
CA GLY A 155 -3.85 -2.34 -1.76
C GLY A 155 -2.75 -1.76 -2.62
N THR A 156 -3.07 -1.39 -3.86
CA THR A 156 -2.16 -0.68 -4.77
C THR A 156 -2.66 0.73 -5.05
N SER A 157 -1.79 1.62 -5.50
CA SER A 157 -2.11 3.03 -5.70
C SER A 157 -1.51 3.58 -6.98
N ALA A 158 -2.28 4.38 -7.69
CA ALA A 158 -1.79 5.15 -8.85
C ALA A 158 -1.05 6.44 -8.46
N ILE A 159 -1.21 6.90 -7.21
CA ILE A 159 -0.50 8.08 -6.74
C ILE A 159 0.94 7.70 -6.41
N VAL A 160 1.87 8.32 -7.13
CA VAL A 160 3.31 8.04 -7.00
C VAL A 160 3.80 8.39 -5.60
N GLY A 161 4.19 7.38 -4.82
CA GLY A 161 4.62 7.53 -3.42
C GLY A 161 3.48 7.54 -2.38
N GLY A 162 2.21 7.66 -2.80
CA GLY A 162 1.07 7.75 -1.88
C GLY A 162 0.82 6.48 -1.06
N ASN A 163 1.20 5.31 -1.58
CA ASN A 163 1.04 4.03 -0.89
C ASN A 163 2.10 3.75 0.19
N ILE A 164 3.25 4.39 0.14
CA ILE A 164 4.40 4.06 1.01
C ILE A 164 4.08 4.28 2.50
N PRO A 165 3.46 5.39 2.92
CA PRO A 165 3.06 5.58 4.32
C PRO A 165 2.03 4.56 4.80
N HIS A 166 1.19 4.01 3.91
CA HIS A 166 0.21 2.99 4.29
C HIS A 166 0.88 1.73 4.82
N ALA A 167 2.02 1.29 4.24
CA ALA A 167 2.76 0.13 4.73
C ALA A 167 3.26 0.32 6.17
N ALA A 168 3.73 1.52 6.51
CA ALA A 168 4.09 1.84 7.88
C ALA A 168 2.86 1.78 8.82
N GLY A 169 1.68 2.18 8.33
CA GLY A 169 0.42 2.08 9.05
C GLY A 169 -0.01 0.63 9.31
N TYR A 170 0.11 -0.26 8.33
CA TYR A 170 -0.14 -1.69 8.52
C TYR A 170 0.78 -2.29 9.58
N ALA A 171 2.08 -2.00 9.50
CA ALA A 171 3.05 -2.47 10.48
C ALA A 171 2.83 -1.90 11.88
N LEU A 172 2.41 -0.63 11.98
CA LEU A 172 2.03 -0.01 13.25
C LEU A 172 0.83 -0.72 13.88
N ALA A 173 -0.19 -1.01 13.09
CA ALA A 173 -1.37 -1.73 13.56
C ALA A 173 -1.01 -3.14 14.05
N ASP A 174 -0.23 -3.89 13.29
CA ASP A 174 0.19 -5.22 13.70
C ASP A 174 1.02 -5.18 14.99
N LYS A 175 1.90 -4.19 15.16
CA LYS A 175 2.66 -3.99 16.39
C LYS A 175 1.76 -3.69 17.60
N ILE A 176 0.79 -2.78 17.45
CA ILE A 176 -0.13 -2.41 18.56
C ILE A 176 -1.07 -3.58 18.91
N LEU A 177 -1.54 -4.31 17.91
CA LEU A 177 -2.43 -5.47 18.06
C LEU A 177 -1.68 -6.77 18.39
N ASN A 178 -0.36 -6.72 18.65
CA ASN A 178 0.51 -7.86 18.94
C ASN A 178 0.40 -8.98 17.88
N ARG A 179 0.24 -8.61 16.64
CA ARG A 179 0.29 -9.54 15.51
C ARG A 179 1.72 -9.66 15.00
N LYS A 180 2.09 -10.86 14.54
CA LYS A 180 3.38 -11.08 13.87
C LYS A 180 3.16 -10.97 12.38
N GLY A 181 3.81 -10.04 11.75
CA GLY A 181 3.74 -9.85 10.30
C GLY A 181 4.70 -8.77 9.86
N ILE A 182 5.10 -8.83 8.60
CA ILE A 182 5.94 -7.83 7.94
C ILE A 182 5.05 -7.12 6.93
N SER A 183 5.19 -5.80 6.83
CA SER A 183 4.58 -5.03 5.76
C SER A 183 5.63 -4.67 4.72
N VAL A 184 5.30 -4.85 3.43
CA VAL A 184 6.21 -4.50 2.33
C VAL A 184 5.59 -3.41 1.47
N ALA A 185 6.26 -2.28 1.36
CA ALA A 185 5.92 -1.22 0.42
C ALA A 185 6.73 -1.42 -0.86
N PHE A 186 6.07 -1.81 -1.96
CA PHE A 186 6.69 -1.88 -3.28
C PHE A 186 6.56 -0.53 -4.00
N PHE A 187 7.67 -0.03 -4.52
CA PHE A 187 7.68 1.22 -5.29
C PHE A 187 8.92 1.29 -6.22
N GLY A 188 8.86 2.16 -7.22
CA GLY A 188 9.97 2.36 -8.16
C GLY A 188 10.94 3.47 -7.74
N ASP A 189 11.88 3.78 -8.63
CA ASP A 189 12.84 4.86 -8.48
C ASP A 189 12.17 6.24 -8.34
N GLY A 190 11.13 6.54 -9.12
CA GLY A 190 10.42 7.81 -9.06
C GLY A 190 9.83 8.12 -7.69
N PRO A 191 9.02 7.24 -7.08
CA PRO A 191 8.47 7.42 -5.73
C PRO A 191 9.53 7.61 -4.64
N SER A 192 10.73 7.09 -4.82
CA SER A 192 11.84 7.26 -3.86
C SER A 192 12.27 8.71 -3.65
N LEU A 193 11.80 9.63 -4.51
CA LEU A 193 12.10 11.07 -4.45
C LEU A 193 10.96 11.89 -3.84
N GLN A 194 9.83 11.26 -3.53
CA GLN A 194 8.69 11.92 -2.87
C GLN A 194 8.99 12.20 -1.40
N GLY A 195 8.54 13.38 -0.89
CA GLY A 195 8.68 13.74 0.51
C GLY A 195 8.02 12.72 1.45
N ALA A 196 6.80 12.26 1.11
CA ALA A 196 6.06 11.25 1.85
C ALA A 196 6.83 9.94 2.07
N THR A 197 7.72 9.57 1.14
CA THR A 197 8.60 8.40 1.28
C THR A 197 9.55 8.54 2.46
N TYR A 198 10.21 9.70 2.57
CA TYR A 198 11.15 9.97 3.68
C TYR A 198 10.42 10.15 5.00
N GLU A 199 9.25 10.77 4.99
CA GLU A 199 8.39 10.90 6.17
C GLU A 199 7.98 9.52 6.69
N ALA A 200 7.50 8.63 5.81
CA ALA A 200 7.12 7.26 6.17
C ALA A 200 8.32 6.44 6.69
N MET A 201 9.47 6.54 6.04
CA MET A 201 10.71 5.87 6.45
C MET A 201 11.15 6.35 7.83
N ASN A 202 11.12 7.67 8.08
CA ASN A 202 11.47 8.24 9.39
C ASN A 202 10.50 7.79 10.49
N ILE A 203 9.19 7.78 10.23
CA ILE A 203 8.18 7.28 11.18
C ILE A 203 8.41 5.79 11.46
N ALA A 204 8.65 5.00 10.42
CA ALA A 204 8.93 3.57 10.58
C ALA A 204 10.19 3.31 11.42
N ALA A 205 11.25 4.08 11.21
CA ALA A 205 12.48 4.01 11.99
C ALA A 205 12.25 4.42 13.46
N LEU A 206 11.56 5.55 13.69
CA LEU A 206 11.25 6.07 15.01
C LEU A 206 10.49 5.05 15.86
N TYR A 207 9.49 4.41 15.29
CA TYR A 207 8.66 3.41 15.95
C TYR A 207 9.16 1.97 15.78
N ARG A 208 10.32 1.77 15.14
CA ARG A 208 10.91 0.44 14.88
C ARG A 208 9.86 -0.52 14.30
N LEU A 209 9.21 -0.09 13.23
CA LEU A 209 8.12 -0.85 12.60
C LEU A 209 8.69 -1.95 11.69
N PRO A 210 8.07 -3.14 11.65
CA PRO A 210 8.48 -4.24 10.78
C PRO A 210 8.06 -3.97 9.32
N VAL A 211 8.76 -3.05 8.65
CA VAL A 211 8.49 -2.64 7.25
C VAL A 211 9.71 -2.90 6.37
N ILE A 212 9.47 -3.50 5.22
CA ILE A 212 10.43 -3.53 4.11
C ILE A 212 9.99 -2.50 3.07
N PHE A 213 10.82 -1.51 2.84
CA PHE A 213 10.68 -0.57 1.72
C PHE A 213 11.39 -1.16 0.51
N TYR A 214 10.63 -1.81 -0.39
CA TYR A 214 11.18 -2.54 -1.52
C TYR A 214 11.14 -1.68 -2.79
N VAL A 215 12.32 -1.33 -3.29
CA VAL A 215 12.49 -0.48 -4.46
C VAL A 215 12.79 -1.31 -5.70
N GLU A 216 11.88 -1.34 -6.65
CA GLU A 216 12.15 -1.82 -8.01
C GLU A 216 12.79 -0.70 -8.82
N ASN A 217 14.13 -0.56 -8.69
CA ASN A 217 14.86 0.45 -9.43
C ASN A 217 15.00 0.01 -10.90
N ASN A 218 14.02 0.42 -11.71
CA ASN A 218 13.98 0.12 -13.13
C ASN A 218 14.50 1.29 -14.00
N LEU A 219 15.19 2.24 -13.37
CA LEU A 219 15.88 3.38 -13.94
C LEU A 219 15.00 4.51 -14.48
N TYR A 220 13.69 4.33 -14.65
CA TYR A 220 12.85 5.31 -15.33
C TYR A 220 11.51 5.55 -14.65
N ALA A 221 11.28 6.77 -14.22
CA ALA A 221 9.95 7.28 -13.89
C ALA A 221 9.29 7.84 -15.15
N VAL A 222 8.42 7.06 -15.78
CA VAL A 222 7.89 7.27 -17.14
C VAL A 222 9.02 7.33 -18.17
N SER A 223 9.49 8.52 -18.52
CA SER A 223 10.59 8.79 -19.46
C SER A 223 11.80 9.46 -18.80
N THR A 224 11.69 9.84 -17.51
CA THR A 224 12.77 10.50 -16.77
C THR A 224 13.70 9.45 -16.19
N HIS A 225 14.94 9.44 -16.66
CA HIS A 225 15.97 8.55 -16.13
C HIS A 225 16.38 9.00 -14.71
N ILE A 226 16.68 8.06 -13.82
CA ILE A 226 17.04 8.37 -12.43
C ILE A 226 18.22 9.34 -12.31
N GLN A 227 19.19 9.29 -13.24
CA GLN A 227 20.33 10.21 -13.28
C GLN A 227 19.95 11.68 -13.57
N ASP A 228 18.79 11.88 -14.22
CA ASP A 228 18.24 13.21 -14.49
C ASP A 228 17.41 13.75 -13.32
N ALA A 229 17.05 12.87 -12.39
CA ALA A 229 16.16 13.18 -11.26
C ALA A 229 16.91 13.34 -9.93
N THR A 230 18.06 12.69 -9.77
CA THR A 230 18.85 12.75 -8.53
C THR A 230 20.34 12.55 -8.79
N ARG A 231 21.18 13.17 -7.94
CA ARG A 231 22.62 13.03 -8.02
C ARG A 231 23.12 11.67 -7.49
N GLU A 232 22.55 11.18 -6.39
CA GLU A 232 22.82 9.85 -5.87
C GLU A 232 21.72 8.91 -6.33
N THR A 233 22.07 8.03 -7.26
CA THR A 233 21.13 7.11 -7.92
C THR A 233 20.90 5.81 -7.14
N ARG A 234 21.75 5.49 -6.17
CA ARG A 234 21.61 4.32 -5.29
C ARG A 234 20.68 4.69 -4.15
N ILE A 235 19.47 4.19 -4.21
CA ILE A 235 18.39 4.58 -3.29
C ILE A 235 18.65 4.03 -1.89
N ALA A 236 19.09 2.78 -1.79
CA ALA A 236 19.42 2.13 -0.51
C ALA A 236 20.52 2.85 0.28
N SER A 237 21.41 3.58 -0.39
CA SER A 237 22.48 4.36 0.25
C SER A 237 21.99 5.52 1.12
N ARG A 238 20.70 5.92 0.97
CA ARG A 238 20.10 7.04 1.71
C ARG A 238 19.58 6.62 3.09
N CYS A 239 19.35 5.34 3.30
CA CYS A 239 18.67 4.81 4.48
C CYS A 239 19.53 4.85 5.76
N PRO A 240 20.85 4.64 5.70
CA PRO A 240 21.72 4.80 6.88
C PRO A 240 21.63 6.16 7.56
N MET A 241 21.27 7.22 6.82
CA MET A 241 21.06 8.56 7.39
C MET A 241 19.80 8.63 8.28
N LEU A 242 18.83 7.76 8.04
CA LEU A 242 17.62 7.61 8.84
C LEU A 242 17.77 6.56 9.94
N GLY A 243 18.94 5.94 10.07
CA GLY A 243 19.29 5.03 11.15
C GLY A 243 18.86 3.56 10.94
N PHE A 244 18.65 3.12 9.70
CA PHE A 244 18.31 1.73 9.39
C PHE A 244 19.02 1.21 8.12
N THR A 245 19.02 -0.13 7.97
CA THR A 245 19.83 -0.83 6.96
C THR A 245 19.28 -0.67 5.55
N GLY A 246 20.20 -0.47 4.59
CA GLY A 246 19.96 -0.53 3.15
C GLY A 246 20.64 -1.75 2.52
N ILE A 247 19.93 -2.48 1.66
CA ILE A 247 20.42 -3.65 0.92
C ILE A 247 20.21 -3.41 -0.57
N GLU A 248 21.24 -3.59 -1.37
CA GLU A 248 21.13 -3.66 -2.82
C GLU A 248 21.19 -5.12 -3.28
N CYS A 249 20.43 -5.48 -4.32
CA CYS A 249 20.50 -6.79 -4.95
C CYS A 249 20.25 -6.72 -6.46
N ASP A 250 20.63 -7.78 -7.19
CA ASP A 250 20.28 -7.93 -8.60
C ASP A 250 18.82 -8.37 -8.75
N GLY A 251 17.96 -7.44 -9.16
CA GLY A 251 16.53 -7.68 -9.36
C GLY A 251 16.21 -8.52 -10.60
N MET A 252 17.21 -8.84 -11.46
CA MET A 252 17.08 -9.78 -12.57
C MET A 252 17.42 -11.21 -12.18
N ASP A 253 18.07 -11.43 -11.02
CA ASP A 253 18.38 -12.74 -10.46
C ASP A 253 17.43 -13.08 -9.30
N ILE A 254 16.58 -14.08 -9.50
CA ILE A 254 15.56 -14.47 -8.52
C ILE A 254 16.14 -14.90 -7.18
N LEU A 255 17.28 -15.58 -7.18
CA LEU A 255 17.94 -16.04 -5.95
C LEU A 255 18.55 -14.86 -5.19
N SER A 256 19.08 -13.85 -5.90
CA SER A 256 19.59 -12.61 -5.31
C SER A 256 18.50 -11.85 -4.57
N VAL A 257 17.32 -11.74 -5.18
CA VAL A 257 16.15 -11.12 -4.53
C VAL A 257 15.68 -11.91 -3.32
N HIS A 258 15.57 -13.23 -3.46
CA HIS A 258 15.22 -14.13 -2.36
C HIS A 258 16.14 -13.95 -1.14
N GLN A 259 17.46 -13.95 -1.37
CA GLN A 259 18.44 -13.77 -0.30
C GLN A 259 18.35 -12.39 0.35
N ALA A 260 18.15 -11.32 -0.43
CA ALA A 260 17.97 -9.97 0.10
C ALA A 260 16.71 -9.86 0.98
N MET A 261 15.61 -10.49 0.57
CA MET A 261 14.39 -10.55 1.37
C MET A 261 14.56 -11.34 2.67
N ARG A 262 15.23 -12.51 2.61
CA ARG A 262 15.55 -13.30 3.80
C ARG A 262 16.38 -12.51 4.80
N GLU A 263 17.40 -11.81 4.33
CA GLU A 263 18.26 -10.98 5.17
C GLU A 263 17.48 -9.81 5.78
N ALA A 264 16.60 -9.14 5.02
CA ALA A 264 15.74 -8.08 5.55
C ALA A 264 14.79 -8.60 6.64
N CYS A 265 14.17 -9.77 6.42
CA CYS A 265 13.33 -10.42 7.44
C CYS A 265 14.13 -10.75 8.72
N ARG A 266 15.34 -11.29 8.58
CA ARG A 266 16.25 -11.57 9.70
C ARG A 266 16.57 -10.31 10.51
N ILE A 267 16.93 -9.22 9.82
CA ILE A 267 17.22 -7.93 10.49
C ILE A 267 15.99 -7.44 11.26
N ILE A 268 14.81 -7.51 10.67
CA ILE A 268 13.56 -7.09 11.32
C ILE A 268 13.27 -7.95 12.56
N GLU A 269 13.47 -9.25 12.47
CA GLU A 269 13.23 -10.18 13.60
C GLU A 269 14.24 -10.00 14.72
N GLU A 270 15.52 -9.83 14.42
CA GLU A 270 16.59 -9.76 15.43
C GLU A 270 16.82 -8.35 15.98
N GLU A 271 16.76 -7.33 15.13
CA GLU A 271 17.14 -5.97 15.49
C GLU A 271 15.92 -5.05 15.65
N GLY A 272 14.80 -5.38 14.98
CA GLY A 272 13.61 -4.56 14.87
C GLY A 272 13.83 -3.32 14.01
N GLY A 273 12.75 -2.82 13.40
CA GLY A 273 12.79 -1.60 12.59
C GLY A 273 12.71 -1.87 11.11
N PRO A 274 12.67 -0.84 10.27
CA PRO A 274 12.55 -0.99 8.83
C PRO A 274 13.87 -1.39 8.17
N VAL A 275 13.74 -1.93 6.94
CA VAL A 275 14.85 -2.20 6.03
C VAL A 275 14.46 -1.68 4.65
N VAL A 276 15.42 -1.14 3.88
CA VAL A 276 15.24 -0.89 2.44
C VAL A 276 15.93 -1.97 1.64
N ILE A 277 15.24 -2.51 0.65
CA ILE A 277 15.83 -3.32 -0.42
C ILE A 277 15.74 -2.54 -1.71
N GLU A 278 16.86 -2.40 -2.41
CA GLU A 278 16.91 -1.86 -3.76
C GLU A 278 17.26 -2.97 -4.74
N ALA A 279 16.25 -3.44 -5.49
CA ALA A 279 16.39 -4.43 -6.54
C ALA A 279 16.63 -3.72 -7.88
N GLN A 280 17.81 -3.90 -8.44
CA GLN A 280 18.18 -3.35 -9.75
C GLN A 280 17.52 -4.19 -10.84
N CYS A 281 16.51 -3.65 -11.51
CA CYS A 281 15.72 -4.36 -12.52
C CYS A 281 15.45 -3.48 -13.74
N TYR A 282 14.68 -3.99 -14.70
CA TYR A 282 14.35 -3.21 -15.89
C TYR A 282 12.97 -3.58 -16.43
N ARG A 283 12.15 -2.60 -16.77
CA ARG A 283 10.89 -2.83 -17.50
C ARG A 283 11.14 -2.77 -19.01
N TYR A 284 10.76 -3.82 -19.74
CA TYR A 284 11.03 -3.88 -21.18
C TYR A 284 10.16 -2.96 -22.01
N LEU A 285 8.97 -2.64 -21.54
CA LEU A 285 8.01 -1.82 -22.24
C LEU A 285 8.00 -0.38 -21.73
N HIS A 286 7.33 0.51 -22.43
CA HIS A 286 7.04 1.86 -22.02
C HIS A 286 6.20 1.87 -20.73
N GLN A 287 5.89 3.05 -20.20
CA GLN A 287 5.07 3.25 -18.99
C GLN A 287 3.76 2.45 -19.04
N SER A 288 3.08 2.44 -20.16
CA SER A 288 1.86 1.67 -20.42
C SER A 288 1.82 1.19 -21.88
N GLY A 289 1.03 0.14 -22.12
CA GLY A 289 0.87 -0.46 -23.45
C GLY A 289 2.06 -1.32 -23.87
N SER A 290 2.07 -1.74 -25.14
CA SER A 290 2.95 -2.78 -25.67
C SER A 290 4.20 -2.27 -26.42
N LYS A 291 4.40 -0.94 -26.52
CA LYS A 291 5.57 -0.37 -27.20
C LYS A 291 6.76 -0.30 -26.26
N SER A 292 7.98 -0.35 -26.81
CA SER A 292 9.20 -0.16 -26.05
C SER A 292 9.49 1.34 -25.78
N GLY A 293 10.37 1.63 -24.83
CA GLY A 293 10.77 3.01 -24.57
C GLY A 293 11.56 3.64 -25.70
N SER A 294 12.30 2.84 -26.47
CA SER A 294 13.06 3.28 -27.65
C SER A 294 12.13 3.75 -28.79
N ASP A 295 10.91 3.24 -28.88
CA ASP A 295 9.91 3.73 -29.84
C ASP A 295 9.45 5.17 -29.53
N PHE A 296 9.65 5.63 -28.28
CA PHE A 296 9.35 6.99 -27.82
C PHE A 296 10.61 7.87 -27.72
N GLY A 297 11.79 7.32 -28.01
CA GLY A 297 13.06 8.06 -28.12
C GLY A 297 13.70 8.47 -26.80
N TYR A 298 13.24 8.01 -25.64
CA TYR A 298 13.86 8.32 -24.34
C TYR A 298 14.83 7.23 -23.83
N ARG A 299 14.85 6.07 -24.52
CA ARG A 299 15.82 4.98 -24.33
C ARG A 299 16.50 4.67 -25.64
N THR A 300 17.64 4.01 -25.59
CA THR A 300 18.27 3.45 -26.79
C THR A 300 17.88 1.97 -26.96
N ARG A 301 17.95 1.48 -28.18
CA ARG A 301 17.73 0.03 -28.45
C ARG A 301 18.85 -0.80 -27.84
N GLU A 302 20.07 -0.28 -27.88
CA GLU A 302 21.26 -0.92 -27.31
C GLU A 302 21.09 -1.15 -25.80
N GLU A 303 20.58 -0.16 -25.06
CA GLU A 303 20.25 -0.29 -23.63
C GLU A 303 19.19 -1.38 -23.41
N GLU A 304 18.11 -1.38 -24.18
CA GLU A 304 17.06 -2.36 -24.06
C GLU A 304 17.55 -3.79 -24.37
N GLU A 305 18.44 -3.96 -25.37
CA GLU A 305 19.05 -5.25 -25.72
C GLU A 305 20.02 -5.73 -24.65
N GLU A 306 20.82 -4.83 -24.06
CA GLU A 306 21.70 -5.16 -22.94
C GLU A 306 20.89 -5.74 -21.76
N TRP A 307 19.82 -5.06 -21.34
CA TRP A 307 18.97 -5.56 -20.27
C TRP A 307 18.24 -6.86 -20.62
N LYS A 308 17.76 -7.01 -21.87
CA LYS A 308 17.14 -8.26 -22.33
C LYS A 308 18.12 -9.43 -22.37
N SER A 309 19.41 -9.17 -22.56
CA SER A 309 20.42 -10.23 -22.48
C SER A 309 20.55 -10.86 -21.09
N ARG A 310 20.00 -10.16 -20.08
CA ARG A 310 19.92 -10.57 -18.68
C ARG A 310 18.49 -10.93 -18.29
N ASP A 311 17.62 -11.34 -19.23
CA ASP A 311 16.23 -11.70 -18.97
C ASP A 311 16.12 -12.69 -17.79
N PRO A 312 15.30 -12.40 -16.76
CA PRO A 312 15.26 -13.20 -15.54
C PRO A 312 14.80 -14.64 -15.79
N ILE A 313 13.91 -14.86 -16.76
CA ILE A 313 13.43 -16.21 -17.11
C ILE A 313 14.55 -16.97 -17.81
N ALA A 314 15.24 -16.36 -18.78
CA ALA A 314 16.34 -16.99 -19.48
C ALA A 314 17.54 -17.28 -18.55
N LEU A 315 17.79 -16.38 -17.57
CA LEU A 315 18.81 -16.62 -16.55
C LEU A 315 18.46 -17.86 -15.71
N ALA A 316 17.23 -17.95 -15.23
CA ALA A 316 16.77 -19.10 -14.44
C ALA A 316 16.80 -20.41 -15.26
N GLU A 317 16.36 -20.40 -16.53
CA GLU A 317 16.46 -21.58 -17.41
C GLU A 317 17.90 -22.08 -17.56
N ARG A 318 18.83 -21.16 -17.78
CA ARG A 318 20.25 -21.51 -17.87
C ARG A 318 20.76 -22.14 -16.57
N ARG A 319 20.47 -21.53 -15.43
CA ARG A 319 20.88 -22.04 -14.11
C ARG A 319 20.30 -23.41 -13.79
N LEU A 320 19.01 -23.61 -14.05
CA LEU A 320 18.34 -24.89 -13.85
C LEU A 320 18.92 -26.01 -14.73
N LYS A 321 19.31 -25.69 -15.98
CA LYS A 321 20.02 -26.63 -16.87
C LYS A 321 21.42 -26.97 -16.35
N GLU A 322 22.20 -25.95 -15.96
CA GLU A 322 23.56 -26.11 -15.42
C GLU A 322 23.56 -26.98 -14.16
N LEU A 323 22.54 -26.86 -13.32
CA LEU A 323 22.34 -27.67 -12.11
C LEU A 323 21.75 -29.06 -12.38
N GLY A 324 21.31 -29.34 -13.61
CA GLY A 324 20.66 -30.61 -13.95
C GLY A 324 19.28 -30.81 -13.31
N ILE A 325 18.62 -29.70 -12.90
CA ILE A 325 17.29 -29.72 -12.25
C ILE A 325 16.18 -29.85 -13.29
N ALA A 326 16.30 -29.18 -14.43
CA ALA A 326 15.31 -29.19 -15.51
C ALA A 326 15.98 -29.03 -16.88
N GLY A 327 15.36 -29.57 -17.91
CA GLY A 327 15.74 -29.42 -19.31
C GLY A 327 14.60 -28.87 -20.16
N ASP A 328 14.77 -28.90 -21.49
CA ASP A 328 13.81 -28.31 -22.43
C ASP A 328 12.41 -28.94 -22.32
N ALA A 329 12.31 -30.23 -21.99
CA ALA A 329 11.03 -30.92 -21.85
C ALA A 329 10.25 -30.44 -20.62
N GLU A 330 10.91 -30.23 -19.49
CA GLU A 330 10.32 -29.70 -18.26
C GLU A 330 9.90 -28.23 -18.45
N PHE A 331 10.73 -27.41 -19.10
CA PHE A 331 10.39 -26.01 -19.39
C PHE A 331 9.18 -25.89 -20.32
N LEU A 332 9.11 -26.73 -21.36
CA LEU A 332 7.94 -26.78 -22.26
C LEU A 332 6.68 -27.15 -21.48
N LYS A 333 6.75 -28.18 -20.63
CA LYS A 333 5.62 -28.62 -19.81
C LYS A 333 5.13 -27.53 -18.86
N ILE A 334 6.04 -26.77 -18.22
CA ILE A 334 5.69 -25.63 -17.36
C ILE A 334 5.02 -24.53 -18.20
N ASP A 335 5.60 -24.18 -19.36
CA ASP A 335 5.04 -23.14 -20.23
C ASP A 335 3.65 -23.50 -20.75
N GLU A 336 3.40 -24.76 -21.10
CA GLU A 336 2.08 -25.26 -21.51
C GLU A 336 1.05 -25.12 -20.38
N ARG A 337 1.41 -25.47 -19.13
CA ARG A 337 0.50 -25.39 -17.97
C ARG A 337 0.15 -23.95 -17.62
N VAL A 338 1.14 -23.07 -17.53
CA VAL A 338 0.88 -21.66 -17.21
C VAL A 338 0.11 -20.96 -18.34
N THR A 339 0.40 -21.30 -19.59
CA THR A 339 -0.33 -20.77 -20.74
C THR A 339 -1.78 -21.22 -20.73
N ALA A 340 -2.05 -22.50 -20.44
CA ALA A 340 -3.40 -23.04 -20.34
C ALA A 340 -4.20 -22.34 -19.25
N ALA A 341 -3.61 -22.07 -18.07
CA ALA A 341 -4.28 -21.35 -16.99
C ALA A 341 -4.65 -19.93 -17.39
N VAL A 342 -3.76 -19.19 -18.05
CA VAL A 342 -4.00 -17.83 -18.54
C VAL A 342 -5.05 -17.82 -19.64
N GLN A 343 -5.00 -18.78 -20.58
CA GLN A 343 -6.00 -18.91 -21.66
C GLN A 343 -7.38 -19.21 -21.10
N ALA A 344 -7.49 -20.17 -20.19
CA ALA A 344 -8.75 -20.53 -19.54
C ALA A 344 -9.39 -19.33 -18.82
N ALA A 345 -8.60 -18.49 -18.16
CA ALA A 345 -9.08 -17.25 -17.56
C ALA A 345 -9.63 -16.29 -18.62
N GLY A 346 -8.90 -16.09 -19.71
CA GLY A 346 -9.34 -15.22 -20.82
C GLY A 346 -10.62 -15.71 -21.52
N GLU A 347 -10.75 -17.03 -21.74
CA GLU A 347 -11.93 -17.64 -22.34
C GLU A 347 -13.20 -17.48 -21.48
N ARG A 348 -13.06 -17.48 -20.15
CA ARG A 348 -14.17 -17.21 -19.22
C ARG A 348 -14.62 -15.75 -19.24
N LEU A 349 -13.75 -14.81 -19.64
CA LEU A 349 -14.00 -13.36 -19.62
C LEU A 349 -14.44 -12.82 -20.97
N THR A 350 -14.31 -13.60 -22.04
CA THR A 350 -14.60 -13.14 -23.40
C THR A 350 -15.44 -14.14 -24.17
N GLU A 351 -16.21 -13.65 -25.13
CA GLU A 351 -16.93 -14.45 -26.10
C GLU A 351 -16.74 -13.88 -27.51
N THR A 352 -16.94 -14.68 -28.53
CA THR A 352 -16.92 -14.20 -29.91
C THR A 352 -18.27 -13.59 -30.27
N ALA A 353 -18.26 -12.34 -30.74
CA ALA A 353 -19.49 -11.67 -31.17
C ALA A 353 -20.14 -12.41 -32.33
N ALA A 354 -21.47 -12.61 -32.25
CA ALA A 354 -22.22 -13.37 -33.24
C ALA A 354 -22.01 -12.85 -34.66
N GLY A 355 -21.60 -13.73 -35.59
CA GLY A 355 -21.36 -13.39 -36.99
C GLY A 355 -20.07 -12.65 -37.28
N SER A 356 -19.13 -12.59 -36.35
CA SER A 356 -17.82 -11.97 -36.52
C SER A 356 -16.72 -12.78 -35.79
N ASN A 357 -15.46 -12.38 -35.99
CA ASN A 357 -14.31 -12.92 -35.23
C ASN A 357 -13.85 -11.95 -34.15
N VAL A 358 -14.68 -10.97 -33.78
CA VAL A 358 -14.33 -9.96 -32.77
C VAL A 358 -14.65 -10.50 -31.38
N LEU A 359 -13.69 -10.43 -30.48
CA LEU A 359 -13.90 -10.73 -29.07
C LEU A 359 -14.67 -9.59 -28.41
N ARG A 360 -15.60 -9.95 -27.53
CA ARG A 360 -16.30 -9.01 -26.66
C ARG A 360 -16.41 -9.57 -25.24
N ILE A 361 -16.68 -8.70 -24.29
CA ILE A 361 -16.98 -9.08 -22.92
C ILE A 361 -18.49 -9.40 -22.82
N PRO A 362 -18.89 -10.53 -22.22
CA PRO A 362 -20.29 -10.83 -21.94
C PRO A 362 -20.95 -9.77 -21.06
N ASP A 363 -22.17 -9.36 -21.41
CA ASP A 363 -22.90 -8.28 -20.70
C ASP A 363 -23.05 -8.55 -19.19
N ALA A 364 -23.19 -9.82 -18.79
CA ALA A 364 -23.34 -10.24 -17.39
C ALA A 364 -22.08 -9.99 -16.52
N LEU A 365 -20.93 -9.77 -17.12
CA LEU A 365 -19.66 -9.52 -16.40
C LEU A 365 -19.43 -8.04 -16.07
N TRP A 366 -20.20 -7.12 -16.64
CA TRP A 366 -20.08 -5.71 -16.34
C TRP A 366 -20.69 -5.38 -14.97
N PRO A 367 -20.07 -4.46 -14.21
CA PRO A 367 -20.68 -3.93 -12.99
C PRO A 367 -22.06 -3.32 -13.27
N SER A 368 -22.98 -3.44 -12.32
CA SER A 368 -24.30 -2.80 -12.42
C SER A 368 -24.15 -1.27 -12.43
N ALA A 369 -24.96 -0.58 -13.22
CA ALA A 369 -25.02 0.88 -13.21
C ALA A 369 -25.47 1.43 -11.84
N SER A 370 -26.21 0.63 -11.04
CA SER A 370 -26.60 1.01 -9.68
C SER A 370 -25.45 0.96 -8.66
N SER A 371 -24.31 0.37 -9.03
CA SER A 371 -23.14 0.25 -8.13
C SER A 371 -22.17 1.45 -8.19
N VAL A 372 -22.51 2.51 -8.91
CA VAL A 372 -21.64 3.70 -9.08
C VAL A 372 -21.33 4.38 -7.75
N ASP A 373 -22.30 4.44 -6.85
CA ASP A 373 -22.18 5.12 -5.57
C ASP A 373 -21.80 4.15 -4.41
N ASP A 374 -21.68 2.85 -4.68
CA ASP A 374 -21.31 1.88 -3.63
C ASP A 374 -19.91 2.17 -3.10
N GLY A 375 -19.76 2.17 -1.77
CA GLY A 375 -18.47 2.41 -1.10
C GLY A 375 -18.03 3.87 -1.02
N ILE A 376 -18.84 4.83 -1.44
CA ILE A 376 -18.57 6.25 -1.18
C ILE A 376 -18.73 6.52 0.32
N LEU A 377 -19.90 6.16 0.89
CA LEU A 377 -20.14 6.13 2.33
C LEU A 377 -20.75 4.77 2.72
N GLY A 378 -20.60 4.38 3.98
CA GLY A 378 -21.25 3.23 4.56
C GLY A 378 -22.77 3.43 4.69
N ASP A 379 -23.50 2.35 4.94
CA ASP A 379 -24.96 2.34 5.09
C ASP A 379 -25.44 2.83 6.47
N GLY A 380 -24.52 3.12 7.39
CA GLY A 380 -24.84 3.55 8.75
C GLY A 380 -25.29 2.45 9.69
N SER A 381 -25.14 1.18 9.28
CA SER A 381 -25.57 0.02 10.10
C SER A 381 -24.84 -0.07 11.43
N GLU A 382 -23.64 0.51 11.56
CA GLU A 382 -22.89 0.64 12.80
C GLU A 382 -23.64 1.43 13.89
N PHE A 383 -24.60 2.26 13.50
CA PHE A 383 -25.43 3.03 14.43
C PHE A 383 -26.72 2.30 14.86
N SER A 384 -26.93 1.08 14.39
CA SER A 384 -28.12 0.30 14.78
C SER A 384 -28.20 0.16 16.30
N GLY A 385 -29.35 0.54 16.88
CA GLY A 385 -29.57 0.56 18.32
C GLY A 385 -28.91 1.72 19.08
N ALA A 386 -28.29 2.68 18.41
CA ALA A 386 -27.83 3.90 19.05
C ALA A 386 -29.02 4.81 19.39
N GLU A 387 -29.01 5.39 20.60
CA GLU A 387 -29.93 6.46 20.98
C GLU A 387 -29.26 7.81 20.72
N PHE A 388 -29.93 8.65 19.95
CA PHE A 388 -29.55 10.05 19.73
C PHE A 388 -30.41 10.92 20.60
N ARG A 389 -29.80 11.90 21.28
CA ARG A 389 -30.47 12.80 22.18
C ARG A 389 -30.02 14.23 21.91
N GLU A 390 -30.96 15.16 21.94
CA GLU A 390 -30.70 16.59 21.86
C GLU A 390 -30.59 17.18 23.27
N ILE A 391 -30.02 18.38 23.40
CA ILE A 391 -29.85 19.04 24.71
C ILE A 391 -31.21 19.33 25.35
N GLU A 392 -32.23 19.55 24.55
CA GLU A 392 -33.62 19.80 24.96
C GLU A 392 -34.30 18.60 25.58
N ASP A 393 -33.77 17.39 25.41
CA ASP A 393 -34.27 16.15 26.02
C ASP A 393 -33.95 16.08 27.54
N TYR A 394 -33.11 17.00 28.04
CA TYR A 394 -32.65 17.03 29.41
C TYR A 394 -33.17 18.25 30.18
N GLN A 395 -33.42 18.09 31.48
CA GLN A 395 -33.66 19.22 32.34
C GLN A 395 -32.33 19.92 32.67
N PRO A 396 -32.33 21.23 32.95
CA PRO A 396 -31.10 22.00 33.22
C PRO A 396 -30.29 21.49 34.41
N ASP A 397 -30.88 20.83 35.36
CA ASP A 397 -30.26 20.24 36.55
C ASP A 397 -29.68 18.84 36.30
N GLU A 398 -30.00 18.22 35.16
CA GLU A 398 -29.39 16.99 34.69
C GLU A 398 -28.10 17.24 33.89
N LEU A 399 -27.84 18.50 33.51
CA LEU A 399 -26.69 18.88 32.70
C LEU A 399 -25.54 19.42 33.55
N GLU A 400 -24.36 18.84 33.37
CA GLU A 400 -23.11 19.33 33.98
C GLU A 400 -22.47 20.42 33.11
N LYS A 401 -22.00 21.50 33.75
CA LYS A 401 -21.23 22.53 33.06
C LYS A 401 -19.75 22.16 33.00
N MET A 402 -19.20 21.99 31.81
CA MET A 402 -17.78 21.75 31.63
C MET A 402 -17.17 22.58 30.51
N ARG A 403 -15.85 22.73 30.53
CA ARG A 403 -15.13 23.38 29.44
C ARG A 403 -15.09 22.45 28.23
N PHE A 404 -15.11 23.02 27.04
CA PHE A 404 -15.03 22.28 25.78
C PHE A 404 -13.83 21.32 25.72
N ALA A 405 -12.62 21.82 26.06
CA ALA A 405 -11.42 20.98 26.10
C ALA A 405 -11.49 19.85 27.13
N ALA A 406 -12.19 20.03 28.26
CA ALA A 406 -12.40 18.97 29.24
C ALA A 406 -13.36 17.90 28.71
N ALA A 407 -14.43 18.31 28.02
CA ALA A 407 -15.35 17.39 27.34
C ALA A 407 -14.62 16.55 26.28
N ALA A 408 -13.76 17.17 25.47
CA ALA A 408 -12.96 16.50 24.47
C ALA A 408 -12.00 15.46 25.06
N SER A 409 -11.31 15.82 26.15
CA SER A 409 -10.42 14.90 26.85
C SER A 409 -11.16 13.73 27.49
N ASP A 410 -12.35 13.99 28.06
CA ASP A 410 -13.17 12.97 28.74
C ASP A 410 -13.73 11.95 27.75
N VAL A 411 -14.36 12.42 26.66
CA VAL A 411 -14.95 11.50 25.66
C VAL A 411 -13.91 10.60 25.04
N LEU A 412 -12.73 11.13 24.72
CA LEU A 412 -11.64 10.35 24.13
C LEU A 412 -11.09 9.30 25.12
N GLY A 413 -10.83 9.70 26.36
CA GLY A 413 -10.35 8.78 27.40
C GLY A 413 -11.32 7.62 27.65
N ARG A 414 -12.62 7.91 27.79
CA ARG A 414 -13.67 6.89 27.98
C ARG A 414 -13.84 5.97 26.77
N ALA A 415 -13.67 6.51 25.55
CA ALA A 415 -13.74 5.69 24.34
C ALA A 415 -12.56 4.72 24.27
N MET A 416 -11.34 5.18 24.55
CA MET A 416 -10.14 4.35 24.57
C MET A 416 -10.16 3.29 25.68
N GLU A 417 -10.87 3.52 26.80
CA GLU A 417 -11.09 2.52 27.83
C GLU A 417 -11.97 1.37 27.33
N LYS A 418 -12.99 1.68 26.53
CA LYS A 418 -13.96 0.71 26.00
C LYS A 418 -13.46 -0.03 24.76
N ASP A 419 -12.65 0.64 23.93
CA ASP A 419 -12.16 0.10 22.67
C ASP A 419 -10.63 0.15 22.60
N PRO A 420 -9.94 -1.01 22.70
CA PRO A 420 -8.48 -1.08 22.63
C PRO A 420 -7.93 -0.79 21.24
N THR A 421 -8.76 -0.72 20.21
CA THR A 421 -8.33 -0.40 18.83
C THR A 421 -8.20 1.10 18.57
N ILE A 422 -8.74 1.95 19.46
CA ILE A 422 -8.61 3.41 19.35
C ILE A 422 -7.19 3.82 19.72
N ILE A 423 -6.53 4.54 18.82
CA ILE A 423 -5.22 5.17 19.02
C ILE A 423 -5.30 6.65 18.67
N VAL A 424 -4.41 7.44 19.26
CA VAL A 424 -4.25 8.87 18.95
C VAL A 424 -2.92 9.09 18.23
N ILE A 425 -2.95 9.80 17.13
CA ILE A 425 -1.76 10.13 16.31
C ILE A 425 -1.76 11.63 16.04
N GLY A 426 -0.60 12.27 16.16
CA GLY A 426 -0.45 13.68 15.80
C GLY A 426 0.83 14.27 16.37
N GLU A 427 1.08 15.54 16.04
CA GLU A 427 2.20 16.30 16.54
C GLU A 427 1.93 16.74 17.98
N ASP A 428 2.95 16.63 18.84
CA ASP A 428 2.91 17.05 20.24
C ASP A 428 1.75 16.47 21.12
N VAL A 429 0.98 15.52 20.62
CA VAL A 429 -0.17 14.94 21.33
C VAL A 429 0.19 14.34 22.69
N HIS A 430 1.46 14.04 22.95
CA HIS A 430 2.02 13.50 24.21
C HIS A 430 2.69 14.58 25.07
N ARG A 431 2.69 15.85 24.66
CA ARG A 431 3.30 16.98 25.37
C ARG A 431 2.23 17.88 25.99
N PHE A 432 2.66 18.94 26.66
CA PHE A 432 1.79 19.99 27.22
C PHE A 432 0.63 19.47 28.08
N ALA A 433 0.84 18.35 28.80
CA ALA A 433 -0.19 17.70 29.60
C ALA A 433 -1.47 17.34 28.79
N GLY A 434 -1.32 16.83 27.57
CA GLY A 434 -2.41 16.36 26.74
C GLY A 434 -2.59 17.14 25.44
N GLY A 435 -1.50 17.41 24.72
CA GLY A 435 -1.50 18.16 23.47
C GLY A 435 -1.64 19.67 23.65
N VAL A 436 -1.60 20.43 22.56
CA VAL A 436 -1.61 21.90 22.57
C VAL A 436 -2.83 22.48 23.30
N SER A 437 -3.98 21.79 23.27
CA SER A 437 -5.23 22.23 23.89
C SER A 437 -5.70 21.35 25.06
N GLY A 438 -4.91 20.36 25.47
CA GLY A 438 -5.26 19.46 26.56
C GLY A 438 -6.29 18.38 26.19
N PHE A 439 -6.60 18.20 24.90
CA PHE A 439 -7.65 17.28 24.45
C PHE A 439 -7.27 15.80 24.57
N THR A 440 -5.97 15.48 24.59
CA THR A 440 -5.47 14.11 24.75
C THR A 440 -5.08 13.78 26.19
N ARG A 441 -5.37 14.67 27.16
CA ARG A 441 -4.91 14.51 28.56
C ARG A 441 -5.30 13.16 29.16
N ASN A 442 -6.59 12.83 29.20
CA ASN A 442 -7.06 11.58 29.81
C ASN A 442 -6.57 10.35 29.01
N ALA A 443 -6.53 10.46 27.69
CA ALA A 443 -5.98 9.41 26.82
C ALA A 443 -4.50 9.14 27.13
N LEU A 444 -3.70 10.19 27.27
CA LEU A 444 -2.27 10.10 27.58
C LEU A 444 -2.02 9.56 29.01
N GLU A 445 -2.81 10.00 29.98
CA GLU A 445 -2.69 9.56 31.38
C GLU A 445 -3.05 8.08 31.55
N LEU A 446 -4.12 7.62 30.86
CA LEU A 446 -4.63 6.25 31.01
C LEU A 446 -3.98 5.26 30.03
N PHE A 447 -3.61 5.71 28.84
CA PHE A 447 -3.16 4.84 27.73
C PHE A 447 -1.97 5.43 26.97
N PRO A 448 -0.83 5.73 27.64
CA PRO A 448 0.30 6.43 27.00
C PRO A 448 0.85 5.71 25.76
N ASP A 449 0.82 4.37 25.73
CA ASP A 449 1.33 3.57 24.61
C ASP A 449 0.42 3.63 23.37
N ARG A 450 -0.79 4.20 23.49
CA ARG A 450 -1.74 4.40 22.38
C ARG A 450 -1.87 5.88 21.96
N VAL A 451 -1.06 6.77 22.55
CA VAL A 451 -0.95 8.19 22.16
C VAL A 451 0.41 8.40 21.51
N LEU A 452 0.43 8.44 20.20
CA LEU A 452 1.63 8.35 19.38
C LEU A 452 2.01 9.72 18.81
N ALA A 453 3.10 10.27 19.30
CA ALA A 453 3.61 11.55 18.81
C ALA A 453 4.34 11.38 17.47
N MET A 454 3.93 12.12 16.47
CA MET A 454 4.55 12.09 15.16
C MET A 454 5.58 13.22 14.97
N PRO A 455 6.59 13.01 14.12
CA PRO A 455 7.39 14.12 13.63
C PRO A 455 6.51 15.08 12.80
N ILE A 456 6.99 16.28 12.52
CA ILE A 456 6.34 17.22 11.59
C ILE A 456 6.40 16.60 10.18
N ALA A 457 5.31 15.93 9.82
CA ALA A 457 5.21 15.10 8.62
C ALA A 457 3.75 14.75 8.32
N GLU A 458 2.89 15.76 8.11
CA GLU A 458 1.42 15.60 8.05
C GLU A 458 0.98 14.65 6.93
N ASN A 459 1.66 14.66 5.79
CA ASN A 459 1.36 13.73 4.70
C ASN A 459 1.72 12.28 5.09
N GLY A 460 2.90 12.08 5.68
CA GLY A 460 3.38 10.77 6.12
C GLY A 460 2.49 10.15 7.20
N PHE A 461 2.24 10.86 8.31
CA PHE A 461 1.45 10.27 9.38
C PHE A 461 -0.05 10.14 9.02
N THR A 462 -0.61 10.99 8.16
CA THR A 462 -1.99 10.79 7.66
C THR A 462 -2.08 9.53 6.79
N GLY A 463 -1.06 9.22 6.01
CA GLY A 463 -0.99 7.94 5.29
C GLY A 463 -0.81 6.74 6.24
N VAL A 464 -0.02 6.88 7.30
CA VAL A 464 0.09 5.86 8.38
C VAL A 464 -1.27 5.61 9.03
N VAL A 465 -2.06 6.64 9.28
CA VAL A 465 -3.43 6.56 9.80
C VAL A 465 -4.31 5.71 8.89
N LEU A 466 -4.27 5.93 7.58
CA LEU A 466 -5.05 5.13 6.62
C LEU A 466 -4.64 3.65 6.67
N GLY A 467 -3.34 3.36 6.61
CA GLY A 467 -2.86 1.98 6.71
C GLY A 467 -3.28 1.30 8.02
N ALA A 468 -3.19 2.00 9.14
CA ALA A 468 -3.59 1.50 10.46
C ALA A 468 -5.10 1.21 10.53
N ALA A 469 -5.93 2.08 9.96
CA ALA A 469 -7.39 1.88 9.89
C ALA A 469 -7.75 0.66 9.04
N LEU A 470 -7.15 0.49 7.86
CA LEU A 470 -7.36 -0.66 6.99
C LEU A 470 -6.89 -1.99 7.60
N ARG A 471 -6.07 -1.94 8.64
CA ARG A 471 -5.56 -3.11 9.38
C ARG A 471 -6.29 -3.35 10.71
N GLY A 472 -7.33 -2.57 11.00
CA GLY A 472 -8.26 -2.82 12.10
C GLY A 472 -8.07 -1.98 13.35
N LEU A 473 -7.32 -0.88 13.29
CA LEU A 473 -7.34 0.16 14.30
C LEU A 473 -8.41 1.22 14.00
N ARG A 474 -8.76 2.01 15.02
CA ARG A 474 -9.61 3.21 14.93
C ARG A 474 -8.76 4.43 15.31
N PRO A 475 -8.00 4.98 14.37
CA PRO A 475 -7.12 6.10 14.67
C PRO A 475 -7.90 7.42 14.77
N VAL A 476 -7.56 8.18 15.81
CA VAL A 476 -7.90 9.59 15.96
C VAL A 476 -6.64 10.39 15.62
N VAL A 477 -6.65 11.09 14.49
CA VAL A 477 -5.54 11.93 14.06
C VAL A 477 -5.81 13.39 14.38
N GLU A 478 -4.86 14.06 15.00
CA GLU A 478 -4.91 15.50 15.27
C GLU A 478 -4.08 16.24 14.23
N ILE A 479 -4.72 17.13 13.46
CA ILE A 479 -4.08 18.14 12.64
C ILE A 479 -4.10 19.46 13.41
N MET A 480 -2.91 19.95 13.76
CA MET A 480 -2.74 21.03 14.72
C MET A 480 -3.40 22.34 14.29
N PHE A 481 -3.43 22.65 12.99
CA PHE A 481 -4.14 23.78 12.39
C PHE A 481 -4.74 23.39 11.05
N GLY A 482 -5.90 23.96 10.71
CA GLY A 482 -6.62 23.68 9.48
C GLY A 482 -5.81 23.86 8.21
N ASP A 483 -4.92 24.85 8.19
CA ASP A 483 -4.01 25.10 7.06
C ASP A 483 -3.08 23.91 6.78
N PHE A 484 -2.73 23.11 7.79
CA PHE A 484 -1.83 21.95 7.64
C PHE A 484 -2.51 20.76 6.98
N CYS A 485 -3.85 20.75 6.86
CA CYS A 485 -4.57 19.80 6.02
C CYS A 485 -4.09 19.84 4.55
N PHE A 486 -3.62 20.98 4.07
CA PHE A 486 -3.09 21.11 2.72
C PHE A 486 -1.74 20.42 2.53
N VAL A 487 -0.95 20.23 3.59
CA VAL A 487 0.26 19.40 3.56
C VAL A 487 -0.11 17.92 3.45
N ALA A 488 -1.18 17.49 4.12
CA ALA A 488 -1.72 16.14 4.09
C ALA A 488 -2.74 15.88 2.94
N ALA A 489 -2.93 16.83 2.05
CA ALA A 489 -4.04 16.84 1.09
C ALA A 489 -4.10 15.60 0.19
N ASP A 490 -2.96 15.01 -0.19
CA ASP A 490 -2.94 13.76 -0.96
C ASP A 490 -3.61 12.62 -0.19
N GLN A 491 -3.25 12.41 1.06
CA GLN A 491 -3.81 11.34 1.87
C GLN A 491 -5.29 11.59 2.20
N ILE A 492 -5.69 12.84 2.43
CA ILE A 492 -7.08 13.22 2.67
C ILE A 492 -7.94 12.99 1.42
N ALA A 493 -7.48 13.47 0.26
CA ALA A 493 -8.26 13.53 -0.97
C ALA A 493 -8.15 12.30 -1.86
N ASN A 494 -6.96 11.71 -2.01
CA ASN A 494 -6.72 10.56 -2.88
C ASN A 494 -6.71 9.24 -2.12
N GLY A 495 -6.25 9.24 -0.86
CA GLY A 495 -6.22 8.08 0.01
C GLY A 495 -7.57 7.84 0.68
N ILE A 496 -7.78 8.51 1.81
CA ILE A 496 -8.88 8.22 2.75
C ILE A 496 -10.26 8.34 2.10
N SER A 497 -10.51 9.41 1.32
CA SER A 497 -11.85 9.65 0.76
C SER A 497 -12.28 8.63 -0.31
N LYS A 498 -11.33 8.00 -1.01
CA LYS A 498 -11.63 7.15 -2.18
C LYS A 498 -11.43 5.67 -1.93
N VAL A 499 -10.71 5.30 -0.86
CA VAL A 499 -10.18 3.95 -0.67
C VAL A 499 -11.27 2.88 -0.62
N ARG A 500 -12.41 3.14 0.03
CA ARG A 500 -13.51 2.18 0.12
C ARG A 500 -14.12 1.90 -1.25
N HIS A 501 -14.49 2.93 -1.99
CA HIS A 501 -15.03 2.80 -3.34
C HIS A 501 -14.01 2.14 -4.28
N MET A 502 -12.78 2.61 -4.26
CA MET A 502 -11.69 2.17 -5.14
C MET A 502 -11.36 0.67 -4.98
N PHE A 503 -11.46 0.15 -3.77
CA PHE A 503 -11.20 -1.26 -3.47
C PHE A 503 -12.47 -2.12 -3.37
N GLY A 504 -13.58 -1.67 -3.92
CA GLY A 504 -14.77 -2.48 -4.13
C GLY A 504 -15.73 -2.56 -2.95
N ASP A 505 -15.63 -1.62 -1.98
CA ASP A 505 -16.46 -1.59 -0.77
C ASP A 505 -16.25 -2.80 0.19
N GLY A 506 -17.10 -2.91 1.20
CA GLY A 506 -17.14 -4.08 2.09
C GLY A 506 -16.16 -4.05 3.26
N PHE A 507 -15.53 -2.90 3.57
CA PHE A 507 -14.67 -2.74 4.75
C PHE A 507 -14.78 -1.33 5.35
N PRO A 508 -14.61 -1.19 6.69
CA PRO A 508 -14.63 0.10 7.35
C PRO A 508 -13.36 0.92 7.08
N VAL A 509 -13.49 2.25 7.13
CA VAL A 509 -12.39 3.21 7.15
C VAL A 509 -12.57 4.14 8.36
N PRO A 510 -12.47 3.62 9.59
CA PRO A 510 -12.90 4.28 10.82
C PRO A 510 -11.87 5.29 11.32
N ILE A 511 -11.70 6.38 10.59
CA ILE A 511 -10.74 7.44 10.90
C ILE A 511 -11.49 8.65 11.44
N VAL A 512 -11.05 9.17 12.60
CA VAL A 512 -11.48 10.47 13.10
C VAL A 512 -10.33 11.45 12.91
N MET A 513 -10.53 12.47 12.06
CA MET A 513 -9.57 13.54 11.87
C MET A 513 -10.05 14.80 12.60
N ARG A 514 -9.37 15.13 13.68
CA ARG A 514 -9.61 16.35 14.45
C ARG A 514 -8.81 17.47 13.82
N VAL A 515 -9.49 18.54 13.45
CA VAL A 515 -8.88 19.68 12.76
C VAL A 515 -9.18 20.95 13.54
N ARG A 516 -8.13 21.55 14.08
CA ARG A 516 -8.25 22.79 14.82
C ARG A 516 -8.32 23.99 13.87
N VAL A 517 -9.33 24.83 14.03
CA VAL A 517 -9.55 26.06 13.26
C VAL A 517 -9.43 27.27 14.19
N SER A 518 -8.59 28.23 13.85
CA SER A 518 -8.22 29.36 14.73
C SER A 518 -8.40 30.74 14.07
N PRO A 519 -9.56 31.07 13.51
CA PRO A 519 -9.81 32.44 13.07
C PRO A 519 -9.76 33.39 14.28
N HIS A 520 -9.42 34.62 14.08
CA HIS A 520 -9.42 35.70 15.11
C HIS A 520 -8.40 35.54 16.26
N THR A 521 -7.56 34.49 16.28
CA THR A 521 -6.57 34.31 17.35
C THR A 521 -5.26 35.07 17.16
N GLY A 522 -5.08 35.73 16.01
CA GLY A 522 -3.88 36.53 15.73
C GLY A 522 -2.65 35.72 15.23
N TYR A 523 -2.80 34.44 14.96
CA TYR A 523 -1.70 33.62 14.43
C TYR A 523 -1.32 33.91 12.97
N GLY A 524 -2.13 34.67 12.25
CA GLY A 524 -1.89 35.04 10.85
C GLY A 524 -2.46 34.04 9.85
N SER A 525 -2.23 34.29 8.56
CA SER A 525 -2.93 33.65 7.44
C SER A 525 -2.71 32.17 7.29
N GLN A 526 -1.59 31.63 7.79
CA GLN A 526 -1.22 30.20 7.68
C GLN A 526 -1.64 29.37 8.90
N HIS A 527 -2.41 29.94 9.84
CA HIS A 527 -2.89 29.26 11.06
C HIS A 527 -4.36 29.58 11.34
N SER A 528 -5.06 30.21 10.40
CA SER A 528 -6.43 30.72 10.60
C SER A 528 -7.42 30.19 9.58
N GLY A 529 -6.97 29.33 8.65
CA GLY A 529 -7.81 28.77 7.59
C GLY A 529 -8.80 27.73 8.11
N ASP A 530 -10.00 27.71 7.50
CA ASP A 530 -11.01 26.66 7.72
C ASP A 530 -11.00 25.71 6.51
N PRO A 531 -10.57 24.44 6.68
CA PRO A 531 -10.50 23.47 5.60
C PRO A 531 -11.79 22.68 5.38
N SER A 532 -12.91 23.03 6.00
CA SER A 532 -14.20 22.30 5.88
C SER A 532 -14.57 22.02 4.43
N ALA A 533 -14.34 23.01 3.54
CA ALA A 533 -14.60 22.87 2.11
C ALA A 533 -13.70 21.82 1.45
N LEU A 534 -12.47 21.63 1.91
CA LEU A 534 -11.57 20.58 1.41
C LEU A 534 -12.18 19.19 1.60
N PHE A 535 -12.69 18.90 2.79
CA PHE A 535 -13.37 17.63 3.08
C PHE A 535 -14.67 17.48 2.30
N GLY A 536 -15.44 18.55 2.16
CA GLY A 536 -16.70 18.57 1.39
C GLY A 536 -16.53 18.43 -0.13
N MET A 537 -15.33 18.69 -0.68
CA MET A 537 -15.04 18.53 -2.10
C MET A 537 -14.90 17.07 -2.53
N PHE A 538 -14.52 16.19 -1.61
CA PHE A 538 -14.25 14.79 -1.90
C PHE A 538 -15.30 13.90 -1.22
N PRO A 539 -16.04 13.08 -1.98
CA PRO A 539 -16.96 12.12 -1.40
C PRO A 539 -16.21 11.13 -0.50
N GLY A 540 -16.91 10.58 0.50
CA GLY A 540 -16.32 9.62 1.43
C GLY A 540 -15.95 10.19 2.80
N TRP A 541 -16.02 11.51 3.02
CA TRP A 541 -15.89 12.15 4.31
C TRP A 541 -17.23 12.55 4.90
N ARG A 542 -17.42 12.31 6.21
CA ARG A 542 -18.42 13.01 7.02
C ARG A 542 -17.75 14.19 7.70
N VAL A 543 -18.43 15.33 7.76
CA VAL A 543 -17.88 16.55 8.35
C VAL A 543 -18.81 17.03 9.45
N VAL A 544 -18.28 17.23 10.65
CA VAL A 544 -19.03 17.76 11.80
C VAL A 544 -18.27 18.93 12.44
N SER A 545 -19.00 19.90 12.98
CA SER A 545 -18.42 21.08 13.62
C SER A 545 -19.18 21.37 14.92
N PRO A 546 -18.80 20.77 16.06
CA PRO A 546 -19.44 20.97 17.34
C PRO A 546 -19.20 22.41 17.87
N THR A 547 -20.24 23.02 18.47
CA THR A 547 -20.20 24.38 18.97
C THR A 547 -20.24 24.51 20.49
N ASN A 548 -20.51 23.43 21.19
CA ASN A 548 -20.55 23.36 22.65
C ASN A 548 -20.10 21.99 23.17
N ALA A 549 -19.92 21.86 24.46
CA ALA A 549 -19.43 20.62 25.09
C ALA A 549 -20.39 19.42 24.91
N PHE A 550 -21.70 19.65 24.94
CA PHE A 550 -22.71 18.61 24.74
C PHE A 550 -22.63 18.04 23.32
N ASP A 551 -22.68 18.92 22.32
CA ASP A 551 -22.54 18.54 20.91
C ASP A 551 -21.21 17.83 20.64
N TYR A 552 -20.12 18.32 21.27
CA TYR A 552 -18.81 17.68 21.09
C TYR A 552 -18.82 16.23 21.56
N ILE A 553 -19.37 15.95 22.73
CA ILE A 553 -19.45 14.58 23.27
C ILE A 553 -20.29 13.70 22.36
N GLY A 554 -21.46 14.16 21.92
CA GLY A 554 -22.37 13.41 21.06
C GLY A 554 -21.76 13.12 19.69
N LEU A 555 -21.27 14.15 19.02
CA LEU A 555 -20.67 14.03 17.69
C LEU A 555 -19.36 13.23 17.69
N MET A 556 -18.52 13.39 18.73
CA MET A 556 -17.29 12.61 18.86
C MET A 556 -17.56 11.13 19.15
N ASN A 557 -18.54 10.81 19.99
CA ASN A 557 -18.97 9.42 20.19
C ASN A 557 -19.48 8.80 18.89
N SER A 558 -20.25 9.56 18.09
CA SER A 558 -20.70 9.10 16.77
C SER A 558 -19.52 8.94 15.80
N ALA A 559 -18.59 9.88 15.77
CA ALA A 559 -17.39 9.80 14.92
C ALA A 559 -16.51 8.59 15.27
N LEU A 560 -16.29 8.32 16.56
CA LEU A 560 -15.52 7.17 17.03
C LEU A 560 -16.20 5.81 16.75
N LYS A 561 -17.54 5.81 16.60
CA LYS A 561 -18.31 4.63 16.24
C LYS A 561 -18.44 4.43 14.73
N SER A 562 -18.31 5.50 13.95
CA SER A 562 -18.48 5.49 12.50
C SER A 562 -17.50 4.56 11.80
N ASP A 563 -17.98 3.83 10.81
CA ASP A 563 -17.16 3.06 9.87
C ASP A 563 -16.74 3.89 8.64
N ASP A 564 -17.20 5.13 8.56
CA ASP A 564 -16.73 6.13 7.59
C ASP A 564 -15.72 7.09 8.23
N PRO A 565 -14.83 7.70 7.43
CA PRO A 565 -13.95 8.75 7.93
C PRO A 565 -14.75 10.01 8.30
N VAL A 566 -14.45 10.56 9.48
CA VAL A 566 -15.11 11.76 10.01
C VAL A 566 -14.09 12.87 10.26
N ALA A 567 -14.30 14.04 9.68
CA ALA A 567 -13.58 15.25 10.00
C ALA A 567 -14.34 16.02 11.08
N VAL A 568 -13.70 16.23 12.24
CA VAL A 568 -14.24 17.02 13.36
C VAL A 568 -13.55 18.37 13.35
N ILE A 569 -14.28 19.40 12.94
CA ILE A 569 -13.77 20.78 12.83
C ILE A 569 -13.95 21.49 14.16
N GLU A 570 -12.85 21.84 14.79
CA GLU A 570 -12.79 22.35 16.17
C GLU A 570 -12.41 23.83 16.19
N HIS A 571 -13.38 24.70 16.37
CA HIS A 571 -13.13 26.15 16.46
C HIS A 571 -12.58 26.53 17.85
N VAL A 572 -11.44 27.16 17.87
CA VAL A 572 -10.71 27.56 19.10
C VAL A 572 -11.51 28.51 19.97
N GLU A 573 -12.42 29.29 19.38
CA GLU A 573 -13.29 30.19 20.13
C GLU A 573 -14.19 29.50 21.16
N PHE A 574 -14.40 28.21 21.03
CA PHE A 574 -15.22 27.42 21.97
C PHE A 574 -14.43 26.72 23.08
N TYR A 575 -13.09 26.80 23.09
CA TYR A 575 -12.20 26.05 24.02
C TYR A 575 -12.27 26.50 25.47
#